data_b3f24584b3fa898804dd615992c00e7d
#
_entry.id   b3f24584b3fa898804dd615992c00e7d
#
_cell.length_a   1.000
_cell.length_b   1.000
_cell.length_c   1.000
_cell.angle_alpha   90.00
_cell.angle_beta   90.00
_cell.angle_gamma   90.00
#
_symmetry.space_group_name_H-M   'P 1'
#
loop_
_entity.id
_entity.type
_entity.pdbx_description
1 polymer ?
#
loop_
_entity_poly.entity_id
_entity_poly.type
_entity_poly.pdbx_seq_one_letter_code
_entity_poly.pdbx_strand_id
1 'polypeptide(L)'
;MVPISYYLILAAILFSIGIAAFLIKRNVITIFISIELMLNAVNLTFVAFAHMWHQVSGQIFVFFVMLVAAAEAAVGLAIIISVFRARKTLNVDEIDLMHN
;
A
#
# COMPACT_ATOMS: atom_id res chain seq x y z
N MET A 1 -21.22 18.62 2.13
CA MET A 1 -20.62 17.47 1.47
C MET A 1 -19.29 17.89 0.86
N VAL A 2 -18.29 17.06 1.02
CA VAL A 2 -16.95 17.35 0.51
C VAL A 2 -16.89 17.15 -1.00
N PRO A 3 -16.39 18.12 -1.78
CA PRO A 3 -16.25 17.95 -3.23
C PRO A 3 -15.33 16.78 -3.57
N ILE A 4 -15.61 16.11 -4.69
CA ILE A 4 -14.79 14.97 -5.15
C ILE A 4 -13.33 15.38 -5.35
N SER A 5 -13.09 16.61 -5.79
CA SER A 5 -11.71 17.08 -6.01
C SER A 5 -10.85 16.99 -4.75
N TYR A 6 -11.44 17.15 -3.57
CA TYR A 6 -10.70 17.03 -2.32
C TYR A 6 -10.23 15.59 -2.10
N TYR A 7 -11.06 14.61 -2.40
CA TYR A 7 -10.66 13.21 -2.29
C TYR A 7 -9.56 12.86 -3.27
N LEU A 8 -9.65 13.37 -4.50
CA LEU A 8 -8.64 13.11 -5.52
C LEU A 8 -7.30 13.76 -5.18
N ILE A 9 -7.34 14.97 -4.62
CA ILE A 9 -6.12 15.65 -4.16
C ILE A 9 -5.49 14.87 -3.02
N LEU A 10 -6.29 14.43 -2.05
CA LEU A 10 -5.77 13.62 -0.95
C LEU A 10 -5.15 12.33 -1.47
N ALA A 11 -5.83 11.66 -2.40
CA ALA A 11 -5.30 10.42 -3.00
C ALA A 11 -3.96 10.68 -3.70
N ALA A 12 -3.85 11.79 -4.44
CA ALA A 12 -2.61 12.16 -5.12
C ALA A 12 -1.48 12.41 -4.13
N ILE A 13 -1.78 13.10 -3.02
CA ILE A 13 -0.79 13.37 -1.98
C ILE A 13 -0.33 12.07 -1.34
N LEU A 14 -1.26 11.18 -0.96
CA LEU A 14 -0.93 9.91 -0.35
C LEU A 14 -0.09 9.04 -1.28
N PHE A 15 -0.45 8.98 -2.55
CA PHE A 15 0.29 8.20 -3.53
C PHE A 15 1.71 8.75 -3.69
N SER A 16 1.84 10.08 -3.74
CA SER A 16 3.15 10.73 -3.86
C SER A 16 4.04 10.45 -2.65
N ILE A 17 3.47 10.49 -1.45
CA ILE A 17 4.20 10.16 -0.22
C ILE A 17 4.66 8.70 -0.28
N GLY A 18 3.79 7.81 -0.74
CA GLY A 18 4.14 6.40 -0.89
C GLY A 18 5.29 6.20 -1.85
N ILE A 19 5.28 6.87 -3.00
CA ILE A 19 6.36 6.81 -3.97
C ILE A 19 7.67 7.30 -3.34
N ALA A 20 7.61 8.46 -2.66
CA ALA A 20 8.80 9.04 -2.05
C ALA A 20 9.41 8.09 -1.02
N ALA A 21 8.58 7.52 -0.16
CA ALA A 21 9.05 6.58 0.87
C ALA A 21 9.64 5.32 0.23
N PHE A 22 8.99 4.82 -0.83
CA PHE A 22 9.48 3.64 -1.55
C PHE A 22 10.87 3.87 -2.13
N LEU A 23 11.10 5.06 -2.71
CA LEU A 23 12.37 5.37 -3.38
C LEU A 23 13.49 5.70 -2.40
N ILE A 24 13.15 6.27 -1.26
CA ILE A 24 14.17 6.78 -0.31
C ILE A 24 14.61 5.71 0.67
N LYS A 25 13.68 4.93 1.20
CA LYS A 25 13.96 3.99 2.28
C LYS A 25 14.36 2.62 1.73
N ARG A 26 15.26 1.96 2.48
CA ARG A 26 15.73 0.62 2.12
C ARG A 26 15.29 -0.45 3.11
N ASN A 27 14.49 -0.06 4.10
CA ASN A 27 13.95 -0.97 5.10
C ASN A 27 12.74 -1.68 4.49
N VAL A 28 12.70 -3.01 4.62
CA VAL A 28 11.64 -3.82 4.02
C VAL A 28 10.26 -3.44 4.55
N ILE A 29 10.18 -3.13 5.84
CA ILE A 29 8.90 -2.72 6.43
C ILE A 29 8.43 -1.39 5.81
N THR A 30 9.34 -0.43 5.64
CA THR A 30 9.00 0.85 5.04
C THR A 30 8.58 0.69 3.58
N ILE A 31 9.26 -0.17 2.83
CA ILE A 31 8.88 -0.48 1.44
C ILE A 31 7.48 -1.07 1.41
N PHE A 32 7.20 -2.01 2.29
CA PHE A 32 5.89 -2.65 2.38
C PHE A 32 4.79 -1.63 2.70
N ILE A 33 5.02 -0.79 3.71
CA ILE A 33 4.08 0.26 4.10
C ILE A 33 3.86 1.26 2.95
N SER A 34 4.91 1.58 2.21
CA SER A 34 4.82 2.49 1.06
C SER A 34 3.89 1.94 0.00
N ILE A 35 4.01 0.66 -0.32
CA ILE A 35 3.14 0.00 -1.29
C ILE A 35 1.69 -0.01 -0.80
N GLU A 36 1.47 -0.30 0.49
CA GLU A 36 0.14 -0.28 1.07
C GLU A 36 -0.47 1.12 1.01
N LEU A 37 0.33 2.15 1.25
CA LEU A 37 -0.14 3.54 1.17
C LEU A 37 -0.54 3.90 -0.26
N MET A 38 0.23 3.47 -1.26
CA MET A 38 -0.11 3.68 -2.66
C MET A 38 -1.40 2.96 -3.04
N LEU A 39 -1.58 1.73 -2.56
CA LEU A 39 -2.82 0.98 -2.80
C LEU A 39 -4.03 1.65 -2.15
N ASN A 40 -3.86 2.18 -0.93
CA ASN A 40 -4.93 2.92 -0.27
C ASN A 40 -5.31 4.18 -1.05
N ALA A 41 -4.33 4.86 -1.64
CA ALA A 41 -4.60 6.04 -2.47
C ALA A 41 -5.43 5.67 -3.69
N VAL A 42 -5.11 4.56 -4.34
CA VAL A 42 -5.87 4.06 -5.48
C VAL A 42 -7.29 3.70 -5.06
N ASN A 43 -7.45 3.03 -3.92
CA ASN A 43 -8.76 2.67 -3.40
C ASN A 43 -9.60 3.91 -3.08
N LEU A 44 -8.98 4.93 -2.50
CA LEU A 44 -9.67 6.19 -2.23
C LEU A 44 -10.18 6.82 -3.52
N THR A 45 -9.38 6.75 -4.59
CA THR A 45 -9.79 7.24 -5.90
C THR A 45 -11.01 6.47 -6.43
N PHE A 46 -11.01 5.14 -6.32
CA PHE A 46 -12.16 4.33 -6.74
C PHE A 46 -13.42 4.67 -5.95
N VAL A 47 -13.29 4.82 -4.64
CA VAL A 47 -14.44 5.18 -3.79
C VAL A 47 -14.98 6.56 -4.20
N ALA A 48 -14.10 7.51 -4.45
CA ALA A 48 -14.49 8.86 -4.83
C ALA A 48 -15.25 8.85 -6.14
N PHE A 49 -14.78 8.13 -7.16
CA PHE A 49 -15.47 8.03 -8.43
C PHE A 49 -16.79 7.27 -8.32
N ALA A 50 -16.82 6.19 -7.53
CA ALA A 50 -18.05 5.45 -7.30
C ALA A 50 -19.11 6.35 -6.69
N HIS A 51 -18.71 7.17 -5.72
CA HIS A 51 -19.63 8.12 -5.09
C HIS A 51 -20.11 9.20 -6.08
N MET A 52 -19.20 9.71 -6.90
CA MET A 52 -19.54 10.73 -7.89
C MET A 52 -20.58 10.24 -8.89
N TRP A 53 -20.46 8.98 -9.31
CA TRP A 53 -21.40 8.41 -10.29
C TRP A 53 -22.52 7.61 -9.67
N HIS A 54 -22.64 7.63 -8.34
CA HIS A 54 -23.67 6.90 -7.60
C HIS A 54 -23.69 5.42 -7.94
N GLN A 55 -22.49 4.83 -8.05
CA GLN A 55 -22.31 3.44 -8.44
C GLN A 55 -21.86 2.62 -7.22
N VAL A 56 -22.78 1.82 -6.68
CA VAL A 56 -22.47 0.94 -5.56
C VAL A 56 -21.48 -0.15 -5.98
N SER A 57 -21.54 -0.60 -7.25
CA SER A 57 -20.65 -1.63 -7.76
C SER A 57 -19.18 -1.26 -7.61
N GLY A 58 -18.82 0.03 -7.80
CA GLY A 58 -17.46 0.48 -7.59
C GLY A 58 -17.01 0.34 -6.15
N GLN A 59 -17.91 0.59 -5.20
CA GLN A 59 -17.60 0.44 -3.77
C GLN A 59 -17.48 -1.02 -3.39
N ILE A 60 -18.27 -1.90 -3.97
CA ILE A 60 -18.14 -3.35 -3.76
C ILE A 60 -16.79 -3.83 -4.28
N PHE A 61 -16.39 -3.36 -5.46
CA PHE A 61 -15.08 -3.68 -6.02
C PHE A 61 -13.96 -3.28 -5.06
N VAL A 62 -14.04 -2.06 -4.51
CA VAL A 62 -13.04 -1.57 -3.55
C VAL A 62 -13.02 -2.46 -2.30
N PHE A 63 -14.18 -2.90 -1.83
CA PHE A 63 -14.23 -3.80 -0.68
C PHE A 63 -13.44 -5.07 -0.94
N PHE A 64 -13.60 -5.69 -2.12
CA PHE A 64 -12.83 -6.89 -2.46
C PHE A 64 -11.34 -6.60 -2.58
N VAL A 65 -10.97 -5.45 -3.17
CA VAL A 65 -9.56 -5.06 -3.26
C VAL A 65 -8.96 -4.89 -1.88
N MET A 66 -9.72 -4.31 -0.94
CA MET A 66 -9.25 -4.15 0.43
C MET A 66 -9.09 -5.49 1.14
N LEU A 67 -9.94 -6.46 0.87
CA LEU A 67 -9.77 -7.80 1.42
C LEU A 67 -8.48 -8.45 0.92
N VAL A 68 -8.20 -8.32 -0.37
CA VAL A 68 -6.97 -8.84 -0.96
C VAL A 68 -5.76 -8.12 -0.36
N ALA A 69 -5.84 -6.79 -0.22
CA ALA A 69 -4.76 -6.01 0.37
C ALA A 69 -4.49 -6.43 1.81
N ALA A 70 -5.54 -6.70 2.59
CA ALA A 70 -5.38 -7.16 3.97
C ALA A 70 -4.72 -8.54 4.02
N ALA A 71 -5.09 -9.44 3.11
CA ALA A 71 -4.47 -10.75 3.03
C ALA A 71 -2.99 -10.64 2.64
N GLU A 72 -2.68 -9.77 1.67
CA GLU A 72 -1.30 -9.51 1.27
C GLU A 72 -0.49 -8.92 2.42
N ALA A 73 -1.10 -8.02 3.19
CA ALA A 73 -0.44 -7.44 4.36
C ALA A 73 -0.09 -8.51 5.38
N ALA A 74 -1.02 -9.42 5.67
CA ALA A 74 -0.78 -10.49 6.62
C ALA A 74 0.35 -11.42 6.16
N VAL A 75 0.31 -11.84 4.90
CA VAL A 75 1.34 -12.73 4.33
C VAL A 75 2.67 -12.00 4.24
N GLY A 76 2.65 -10.76 3.77
CA GLY A 76 3.87 -9.96 3.64
C GLY A 76 4.55 -9.73 4.99
N LEU A 77 3.76 -9.44 6.02
CA LEU A 77 4.30 -9.24 7.35
C LEU A 77 4.91 -10.52 7.90
N ALA A 78 4.26 -11.67 7.65
CA ALA A 78 4.80 -12.96 8.07
C ALA A 78 6.13 -13.24 7.38
N ILE A 79 6.26 -12.91 6.09
CA ILE A 79 7.51 -13.08 5.35
C ILE A 79 8.59 -12.16 5.93
N ILE A 80 8.25 -10.91 6.22
CA ILE A 80 9.19 -9.94 6.79
C ILE A 80 9.73 -10.45 8.12
N ILE A 81 8.85 -10.97 8.98
CA ILE A 81 9.25 -11.50 10.28
C ILE A 81 10.18 -12.70 10.10
N SER A 82 9.86 -13.60 9.15
CA SER A 82 10.69 -14.76 8.88
C SER A 82 12.07 -14.36 8.38
N VAL A 83 12.14 -13.39 7.47
CA VAL A 83 13.42 -12.89 6.96
C VAL A 83 14.23 -12.24 8.07
N PHE A 84 13.58 -11.44 8.92
CA PHE A 84 14.28 -10.79 10.02
C PHE A 84 14.86 -11.81 10.98
N ARG A 85 14.11 -12.85 11.31
CA ARG A 85 14.61 -13.91 12.21
C ARG A 85 15.83 -14.62 11.63
N ALA A 86 15.85 -14.79 10.31
CA ALA A 86 16.96 -15.47 9.64
C ALA A 86 18.18 -14.58 9.45
N ARG A 87 17.96 -13.30 9.12
CA ARG A 87 19.05 -12.39 8.72
C ARG A 87 19.37 -11.31 9.73
N LYS A 88 18.50 -11.07 10.70
CA LYS A 88 18.68 -10.03 11.72
C LYS A 88 18.77 -8.63 11.14
N THR A 89 18.22 -8.40 9.93
CA THR A 89 18.21 -7.10 9.28
C THR A 89 16.96 -6.98 8.41
N LEU A 90 16.48 -5.74 8.27
CA LEU A 90 15.36 -5.41 7.38
C LEU A 90 15.81 -4.56 6.20
N ASN A 91 17.09 -4.21 6.11
CA ASN A 91 17.60 -3.48 4.96
C ASN A 91 17.77 -4.42 3.78
N VAL A 92 17.13 -4.04 2.64
CA VAL A 92 17.19 -4.86 1.42
C VAL A 92 18.59 -5.00 0.88
N ASP A 93 19.47 -4.02 1.13
CA ASP A 93 20.87 -4.09 0.70
C ASP A 93 21.64 -5.18 1.44
N GLU A 94 21.18 -5.59 2.61
CA GLU A 94 21.83 -6.59 3.44
C GLU A 94 21.17 -7.95 3.33
N ILE A 95 20.01 -8.03 2.66
CA ILE A 95 19.27 -9.28 2.48
C ILE A 95 19.60 -9.82 1.10
N ASP A 96 20.47 -10.82 1.07
CA ASP A 96 20.84 -11.49 -0.18
C ASP A 96 20.81 -12.99 0.08
N LEU A 97 19.73 -13.62 -0.40
CA LEU A 97 19.51 -15.06 -0.21
C LEU A 97 20.45 -15.91 -1.05
N MET A 98 21.06 -15.32 -2.08
CA MET A 98 22.02 -15.99 -2.95
C MET A 98 23.44 -15.91 -2.40
N HIS A 99 23.64 -15.09 -1.41
CA HIS A 99 24.95 -14.85 -0.80
C HIS A 99 25.01 -15.50 0.59
N ASN A 100 25.99 -16.28 0.83
CA ASN A 100 26.16 -16.92 2.14
C ASN A 100 26.79 -16.01 3.17
#